data_a7e75e21962811b45ae810096e3f4f87
#
_entry.id   a7e75e21962811b45ae810096e3f4f87
#
_cell.length_a   1.000
_cell.length_b   1.000
_cell.length_c   1.000
_cell.angle_alpha   90.00
_cell.angle_beta   90.00
_cell.angle_gamma   90.00
#
_symmetry.space_group_name_H-M   'P 1'
#
loop_
_entity.id
_entity.type
_entity.pdbx_description
1 polymer ?
#
loop_
_entity_poly.entity_id
_entity_poly.type
_entity_poly.pdbx_seq_one_letter_code
_entity_poly.pdbx_strand_id
1 'polypeptide(L)'
;MKTVLFRQHGGPEVLEYTDFPTPEPKAGEVLIHLQAASLNRMDVFVRNGWPGIKLELPHINGADGAGEICALGSNVSNFKIGDRVVINANFGCGKCEFCLSEQDNMCLDWHLLGETIRGTYAEYVCVPDRQLYKLPEKFDYHSSAAAALVYQTAWHSMVKRGGVKAGETVAIIGAGGGVNSASIQIAKYLGAHVIVVGSNSNKLAQSESIGADILINRSKEEDWSKAIFIATKKRGVDVVVDNVGTTFPLSLRALRKGGRLLTVGNSGAPRFEIDNRFIFAKHLSIIGSTMSTAADFREVMDLVVTGKLKPIIDETFPLKEAAAAQERLWRGENFGKITLDIP
;
A
#
# COMPACT_ATOMS: atom_id res chain seq x y z
N MET A 1 -25.80 9.71 -2.54
CA MET A 1 -24.89 9.09 -1.56
C MET A 1 -24.05 10.12 -0.85
N LYS A 2 -23.69 9.89 0.39
CA LYS A 2 -22.69 10.69 1.09
C LYS A 2 -21.29 10.35 0.57
N THR A 3 -20.42 11.39 0.47
CA THR A 3 -19.06 11.24 -0.03
C THR A 3 -18.17 12.36 0.50
N VAL A 4 -16.86 12.13 0.50
CA VAL A 4 -15.84 13.16 0.64
C VAL A 4 -15.16 13.36 -0.70
N LEU A 5 -15.32 14.55 -1.27
CA LEU A 5 -14.78 14.91 -2.57
C LEU A 5 -14.01 16.24 -2.51
N PHE A 6 -13.30 16.55 -3.57
CA PHE A 6 -12.71 17.89 -3.79
C PHE A 6 -12.96 18.37 -5.23
N ARG A 7 -13.07 19.72 -5.39
CA ARG A 7 -13.36 20.37 -6.68
C ARG A 7 -12.14 21.08 -7.28
N GLN A 8 -11.08 21.18 -6.50
CA GLN A 8 -9.78 21.72 -6.89
C GLN A 8 -8.69 21.10 -6.04
N HIS A 9 -7.47 21.07 -6.55
CA HIS A 9 -6.32 20.65 -5.75
C HIS A 9 -6.03 21.64 -4.63
N GLY A 10 -5.54 21.14 -3.48
CA GLY A 10 -5.22 21.97 -2.33
C GLY A 10 -4.89 21.17 -1.09
N GLY A 11 -4.82 21.84 0.06
CA GLY A 11 -4.66 21.24 1.37
C GLY A 11 -5.91 20.48 1.85
N PRO A 12 -5.94 19.99 3.10
CA PRO A 12 -7.09 19.21 3.62
C PRO A 12 -8.40 20.00 3.63
N GLU A 13 -8.36 21.32 3.61
CA GLU A 13 -9.51 22.22 3.56
C GLU A 13 -10.35 22.13 2.29
N VAL A 14 -9.83 21.55 1.20
CA VAL A 14 -10.59 21.36 -0.05
C VAL A 14 -11.49 20.12 -0.03
N LEU A 15 -11.37 19.27 1.01
CA LEU A 15 -12.20 18.08 1.17
C LEU A 15 -13.59 18.46 1.70
N GLU A 16 -14.62 18.15 0.93
CA GLU A 16 -16.01 18.44 1.22
C GLU A 16 -16.79 17.15 1.53
N TYR A 17 -17.38 17.02 2.72
CA TYR A 17 -18.37 15.98 3.00
C TYR A 17 -19.73 16.44 2.49
N THR A 18 -20.23 15.81 1.44
CA THR A 18 -21.44 16.28 0.73
C THR A 18 -22.21 15.15 0.07
N ASP A 19 -23.35 15.48 -0.52
CA ASP A 19 -24.11 14.57 -1.37
C ASP A 19 -23.56 14.54 -2.79
N PHE A 20 -23.51 13.34 -3.36
CA PHE A 20 -23.12 13.09 -4.75
C PHE A 20 -24.02 12.02 -5.38
N PRO A 21 -24.28 12.03 -6.68
CA PRO A 21 -25.06 10.99 -7.33
C PRO A 21 -24.52 9.58 -7.06
N THR A 22 -25.39 8.66 -6.68
CA THR A 22 -24.99 7.25 -6.57
C THR A 22 -24.73 6.69 -7.97
N PRO A 23 -23.58 6.04 -8.22
CA PRO A 23 -23.31 5.48 -9.54
C PRO A 23 -24.17 4.24 -9.82
N GLU A 24 -24.42 3.97 -11.11
CA GLU A 24 -25.10 2.75 -11.56
C GLU A 24 -24.11 1.79 -12.20
N PRO A 25 -24.16 0.47 -11.88
CA PRO A 25 -23.23 -0.49 -12.41
C PRO A 25 -23.51 -0.78 -13.89
N LYS A 26 -22.46 -0.67 -14.72
CA LYS A 26 -22.47 -1.04 -16.13
C LYS A 26 -22.34 -2.55 -16.32
N ALA A 27 -22.37 -3.02 -17.57
CA ALA A 27 -22.11 -4.43 -17.87
C ALA A 27 -20.72 -4.87 -17.35
N GLY A 28 -20.70 -5.96 -16.57
CA GLY A 28 -19.49 -6.48 -15.91
C GLY A 28 -19.05 -5.72 -14.66
N GLU A 29 -19.84 -4.73 -14.19
CA GLU A 29 -19.60 -4.00 -12.95
C GLU A 29 -20.59 -4.40 -11.86
N VAL A 30 -20.22 -4.17 -10.63
CA VAL A 30 -21.08 -4.27 -9.47
C VAL A 30 -21.11 -2.96 -8.71
N LEU A 31 -22.22 -2.65 -8.05
CA LEU A 31 -22.35 -1.58 -7.07
C LEU A 31 -22.10 -2.16 -5.68
N ILE A 32 -21.17 -1.57 -4.98
CA ILE A 32 -20.79 -1.96 -3.61
C ILE A 32 -21.26 -0.86 -2.67
N HIS A 33 -22.03 -1.23 -1.63
CA HIS A 33 -22.23 -0.42 -0.45
C HIS A 33 -21.01 -0.61 0.45
N LEU A 34 -20.18 0.40 0.52
CA LEU A 34 -18.94 0.36 1.31
C LEU A 34 -19.25 0.39 2.81
N GLN A 35 -18.49 -0.35 3.59
CA GLN A 35 -18.53 -0.36 5.05
C GLN A 35 -17.23 0.22 5.63
N ALA A 36 -16.12 0.07 4.90
CA ALA A 36 -14.84 0.60 5.29
C ALA A 36 -14.04 1.05 4.06
N ALA A 37 -13.32 2.14 4.22
CA ALA A 37 -12.23 2.55 3.33
C ALA A 37 -10.93 2.68 4.13
N SER A 38 -9.78 2.77 3.45
CA SER A 38 -8.50 2.96 4.15
C SER A 38 -7.59 3.93 3.40
N LEU A 39 -6.87 4.75 4.17
CA LEU A 39 -6.06 5.84 3.64
C LEU A 39 -4.71 5.36 3.11
N ASN A 40 -4.24 6.02 2.08
CA ASN A 40 -2.89 5.89 1.53
C ASN A 40 -2.25 7.28 1.34
N ARG A 41 -0.91 7.37 1.39
CA ARG A 41 -0.23 8.65 1.09
C ARG A 41 -0.56 9.18 -0.29
N MET A 42 -0.88 8.29 -1.22
CA MET A 42 -1.36 8.63 -2.55
C MET A 42 -2.57 9.57 -2.50
N ASP A 43 -3.53 9.34 -1.61
CA ASP A 43 -4.72 10.18 -1.48
C ASP A 43 -4.36 11.65 -1.23
N VAL A 44 -3.33 11.89 -0.38
CA VAL A 44 -2.83 13.23 -0.12
C VAL A 44 -2.12 13.83 -1.35
N PHE A 45 -1.33 13.01 -2.07
CA PHE A 45 -0.66 13.48 -3.30
C PHE A 45 -1.68 13.82 -4.39
N VAL A 46 -2.70 12.99 -4.59
CA VAL A 46 -3.80 13.23 -5.55
C VAL A 46 -4.54 14.52 -5.21
N ARG A 47 -4.93 14.68 -3.94
CA ARG A 47 -5.61 15.91 -3.49
C ARG A 47 -4.74 17.15 -3.69
N ASN A 48 -3.45 17.10 -3.34
CA ASN A 48 -2.52 18.22 -3.53
C ASN A 48 -2.23 18.50 -5.01
N GLY A 49 -2.40 17.52 -5.88
CA GLY A 49 -1.99 17.56 -7.29
C GLY A 49 -0.49 17.33 -7.46
N TRP A 50 -0.12 16.52 -8.44
CA TRP A 50 1.29 16.37 -8.85
C TRP A 50 1.43 16.62 -10.35
N PRO A 51 2.65 16.90 -10.85
CA PRO A 51 2.85 17.15 -12.25
C PRO A 51 2.36 16.00 -13.14
N GLY A 52 1.47 16.31 -14.09
CA GLY A 52 0.96 15.34 -15.06
C GLY A 52 -0.34 14.63 -14.68
N ILE A 53 -0.81 14.72 -13.42
CA ILE A 53 -2.11 14.14 -13.07
C ILE A 53 -3.25 14.95 -13.73
N LYS A 54 -4.19 14.21 -14.32
CA LYS A 54 -5.42 14.79 -14.90
C LYS A 54 -6.61 14.08 -14.28
N LEU A 55 -7.45 14.83 -13.59
CA LEU A 55 -8.63 14.31 -12.89
C LEU A 55 -9.92 14.86 -13.48
N GLU A 56 -10.96 14.04 -13.48
CA GLU A 56 -12.33 14.49 -13.63
C GLU A 56 -12.82 15.06 -12.29
N LEU A 57 -12.98 16.38 -12.23
CA LEU A 57 -13.50 17.07 -11.04
C LEU A 57 -15.02 17.20 -11.07
N PRO A 58 -15.74 17.09 -9.94
CA PRO A 58 -15.20 16.79 -8.61
C PRO A 58 -14.65 15.38 -8.52
N HIS A 59 -13.57 15.18 -7.75
CA HIS A 59 -12.91 13.90 -7.57
C HIS A 59 -13.11 13.35 -6.16
N ILE A 60 -13.16 12.02 -6.05
CA ILE A 60 -13.32 11.26 -4.81
C ILE A 60 -12.05 10.43 -4.61
N ASN A 61 -11.33 10.64 -3.50
CA ASN A 61 -10.17 9.85 -3.13
C ASN A 61 -10.54 8.43 -2.65
N GLY A 62 -9.51 7.65 -2.33
CA GLY A 62 -9.59 6.35 -1.70
C GLY A 62 -9.39 5.19 -2.67
N ALA A 63 -8.29 4.44 -2.46
CA ALA A 63 -7.99 3.24 -3.23
C ALA A 63 -8.53 1.97 -2.55
N ASP A 64 -8.49 1.93 -1.22
CA ASP A 64 -8.89 0.78 -0.44
C ASP A 64 -10.36 0.88 -0.04
N GLY A 65 -11.13 -0.19 -0.28
CA GLY A 65 -12.52 -0.28 0.14
C GLY A 65 -12.99 -1.71 0.28
N ALA A 66 -13.87 -1.93 1.26
CA ALA A 66 -14.54 -3.19 1.50
C ALA A 66 -16.01 -2.96 1.87
N GLY A 67 -16.90 -3.86 1.48
CA GLY A 67 -18.34 -3.70 1.70
C GLY A 67 -19.14 -4.86 1.15
N GLU A 68 -20.41 -4.60 0.83
CA GLU A 68 -21.37 -5.58 0.34
C GLU A 68 -21.89 -5.19 -1.06
N ILE A 69 -22.02 -6.16 -1.94
CA ILE A 69 -22.61 -5.95 -3.26
C ILE A 69 -24.11 -5.69 -3.09
N CYS A 70 -24.60 -4.55 -3.56
CA CYS A 70 -26.01 -4.16 -3.48
C CYS A 70 -26.71 -4.11 -4.84
N ALA A 71 -25.98 -4.04 -5.96
CA ALA A 71 -26.54 -4.20 -7.30
C ALA A 71 -25.53 -4.80 -8.26
N LEU A 72 -26.02 -5.44 -9.31
CA LEU A 72 -25.22 -6.09 -10.34
C LEU A 72 -25.56 -5.48 -11.71
N GLY A 73 -24.55 -5.14 -12.47
CA GLY A 73 -24.68 -4.88 -13.90
C GLY A 73 -24.93 -6.16 -14.68
N SER A 74 -25.30 -6.05 -15.96
CA SER A 74 -25.44 -7.21 -16.82
C SER A 74 -24.08 -7.93 -16.98
N ASN A 75 -24.12 -9.24 -17.29
CA ASN A 75 -22.93 -10.10 -17.48
C ASN A 75 -22.07 -10.37 -16.23
N VAL A 76 -22.51 -10.01 -15.02
CA VAL A 76 -21.90 -10.46 -13.77
C VAL A 76 -22.46 -11.82 -13.40
N SER A 77 -21.62 -12.84 -13.26
CA SER A 77 -22.03 -14.23 -12.94
C SER A 77 -21.35 -14.81 -11.70
N ASN A 78 -20.21 -14.25 -11.29
CA ASN A 78 -19.39 -14.81 -10.20
C ASN A 78 -19.80 -14.29 -8.81
N PHE A 79 -20.67 -13.28 -8.76
CA PHE A 79 -21.11 -12.62 -7.54
C PHE A 79 -22.63 -12.50 -7.48
N LYS A 80 -23.15 -12.33 -6.27
CA LYS A 80 -24.55 -12.05 -5.99
C LYS A 80 -24.70 -10.89 -5.02
N ILE A 81 -25.91 -10.30 -4.97
CA ILE A 81 -26.26 -9.29 -3.97
C ILE A 81 -26.09 -9.88 -2.57
N GLY A 82 -25.50 -9.12 -1.67
CA GLY A 82 -25.15 -9.51 -0.30
C GLY A 82 -23.76 -10.20 -0.18
N ASP A 83 -23.06 -10.44 -1.28
CA ASP A 83 -21.66 -10.93 -1.19
C ASP A 83 -20.77 -9.84 -0.58
N ARG A 84 -20.00 -10.23 0.43
CA ARG A 84 -19.01 -9.38 1.10
C ARG A 84 -17.71 -9.40 0.32
N VAL A 85 -17.17 -8.23 0.03
CA VAL A 85 -16.05 -8.08 -0.89
C VAL A 85 -15.04 -7.03 -0.43
N VAL A 86 -13.79 -7.19 -0.88
CA VAL A 86 -12.74 -6.18 -0.84
C VAL A 86 -12.26 -5.90 -2.26
N ILE A 87 -11.92 -4.65 -2.52
CA ILE A 87 -11.58 -4.16 -3.85
C ILE A 87 -10.07 -4.23 -4.09
N ASN A 88 -9.65 -4.77 -5.23
CA ASN A 88 -8.33 -4.53 -5.79
C ASN A 88 -8.36 -3.21 -6.58
N ALA A 89 -7.66 -2.21 -6.08
CA ALA A 89 -7.64 -0.88 -6.69
C ALA A 89 -6.90 -0.79 -8.04
N ASN A 90 -6.18 -1.82 -8.44
CA ASN A 90 -5.33 -1.86 -9.63
C ASN A 90 -6.12 -2.27 -10.88
N PHE A 91 -6.42 -1.32 -11.77
CA PHE A 91 -7.28 -1.52 -12.95
C PHE A 91 -6.46 -1.61 -14.22
N GLY A 92 -6.27 -2.82 -14.76
CA GLY A 92 -5.74 -3.06 -16.08
C GLY A 92 -6.84 -3.08 -17.15
N CYS A 93 -6.48 -2.77 -18.41
CA CYS A 93 -7.43 -2.74 -19.53
C CYS A 93 -7.93 -4.12 -19.98
N GLY A 94 -7.26 -5.21 -19.57
CA GLY A 94 -7.60 -6.59 -19.89
C GLY A 94 -7.22 -7.06 -21.31
N LYS A 95 -6.64 -6.21 -22.16
CA LYS A 95 -6.40 -6.52 -23.59
C LYS A 95 -5.00 -6.21 -24.11
N CYS A 96 -4.16 -5.46 -23.39
CA CYS A 96 -2.78 -5.20 -23.80
C CYS A 96 -1.87 -6.41 -23.48
N GLU A 97 -0.67 -6.43 -24.03
CA GLU A 97 0.31 -7.49 -23.82
C GLU A 97 0.56 -7.83 -22.34
N PHE A 98 0.64 -6.81 -21.49
CA PHE A 98 0.85 -7.00 -20.05
C PHE A 98 -0.36 -7.63 -19.36
N CYS A 99 -1.58 -7.19 -19.68
CA CYS A 99 -2.80 -7.79 -19.13
C CYS A 99 -2.97 -9.24 -19.59
N LEU A 100 -2.68 -9.54 -20.86
CA LEU A 100 -2.78 -10.90 -21.43
C LEU A 100 -1.70 -11.85 -20.88
N SER A 101 -0.58 -11.31 -20.37
CA SER A 101 0.49 -12.07 -19.72
C SER A 101 0.40 -12.05 -18.18
N GLU A 102 -0.77 -11.69 -17.61
CA GLU A 102 -1.04 -11.63 -16.17
C GLU A 102 -0.13 -10.65 -15.41
N GLN A 103 0.32 -9.59 -16.09
CA GLN A 103 1.11 -8.49 -15.55
C GLN A 103 0.31 -7.18 -15.59
N ASP A 104 -0.93 -7.22 -15.16
CA ASP A 104 -1.90 -6.14 -15.24
C ASP A 104 -1.48 -4.86 -14.51
N ASN A 105 -0.60 -4.95 -13.54
CA ASN A 105 0.04 -3.79 -12.88
C ASN A 105 1.02 -3.02 -13.80
N MET A 106 1.39 -3.58 -14.94
CA MET A 106 2.18 -2.90 -15.99
C MET A 106 1.33 -2.51 -17.21
N CYS A 107 0.01 -2.52 -17.09
CA CYS A 107 -0.92 -2.19 -18.17
C CYS A 107 -0.61 -0.82 -18.78
N LEU A 108 -0.68 -0.75 -20.13
CA LEU A 108 -0.43 0.50 -20.87
C LEU A 108 -1.54 1.55 -20.66
N ASP A 109 -2.74 1.09 -20.34
CA ASP A 109 -3.92 1.91 -20.01
C ASP A 109 -4.31 1.61 -18.56
N TRP A 110 -3.37 1.90 -17.66
CA TRP A 110 -3.50 1.59 -16.24
C TRP A 110 -4.22 2.68 -15.48
N HIS A 111 -5.13 2.28 -14.59
CA HIS A 111 -5.82 3.17 -13.69
C HIS A 111 -5.73 2.65 -12.25
N LEU A 112 -5.77 3.57 -11.31
CA LEU A 112 -5.85 3.26 -9.89
C LEU A 112 -7.07 3.96 -9.28
N LEU A 113 -7.86 3.18 -8.56
CA LEU A 113 -9.05 3.68 -7.85
C LEU A 113 -8.63 4.78 -6.85
N GLY A 114 -9.35 5.89 -6.85
CA GLY A 114 -9.06 7.04 -6.01
C GLY A 114 -7.86 7.89 -6.46
N GLU A 115 -7.14 7.46 -7.50
CA GLU A 115 -6.07 8.25 -8.13
C GLU A 115 -6.54 8.84 -9.45
N THR A 116 -6.68 8.02 -10.48
CA THR A 116 -7.08 8.46 -11.84
C THR A 116 -8.58 8.30 -12.10
N ILE A 117 -9.25 7.52 -11.29
CA ILE A 117 -10.72 7.33 -11.29
C ILE A 117 -11.25 7.55 -9.87
N ARG A 118 -12.52 7.94 -9.74
CA ARG A 118 -13.16 8.19 -8.43
C ARG A 118 -13.10 6.97 -7.53
N GLY A 119 -12.81 7.18 -6.25
CA GLY A 119 -12.47 6.16 -5.27
C GLY A 119 -13.53 5.87 -4.22
N THR A 120 -13.06 5.42 -3.07
CA THR A 120 -13.85 4.78 -2.00
C THR A 120 -14.23 5.69 -0.83
N TYR A 121 -13.93 7.00 -0.89
CA TYR A 121 -14.41 7.92 0.16
C TYR A 121 -15.89 8.29 -0.08
N ALA A 122 -16.74 7.29 -0.15
CA ALA A 122 -18.15 7.40 -0.46
C ALA A 122 -18.93 6.20 0.10
N GLU A 123 -20.26 6.32 0.22
CA GLU A 123 -21.12 5.19 0.59
C GLU A 123 -21.12 4.08 -0.48
N TYR A 124 -21.00 4.45 -1.75
CA TYR A 124 -21.12 3.50 -2.87
C TYR A 124 -20.02 3.71 -3.90
N VAL A 125 -19.59 2.61 -4.49
CA VAL A 125 -18.66 2.61 -5.63
C VAL A 125 -19.03 1.52 -6.64
N CYS A 126 -18.91 1.83 -7.94
CA CYS A 126 -18.99 0.82 -9.00
C CYS A 126 -17.59 0.39 -9.42
N VAL A 127 -17.38 -0.93 -9.48
CA VAL A 127 -16.12 -1.52 -9.97
C VAL A 127 -16.40 -2.77 -10.82
N PRO A 128 -15.53 -3.11 -11.78
CA PRO A 128 -15.62 -4.39 -12.48
C PRO A 128 -15.54 -5.57 -11.51
N ASP A 129 -16.34 -6.60 -11.73
CA ASP A 129 -16.41 -7.80 -10.88
C ASP A 129 -15.05 -8.51 -10.72
N ARG A 130 -14.20 -8.48 -11.76
CA ARG A 130 -12.85 -9.04 -11.73
C ARG A 130 -11.91 -8.38 -10.70
N GLN A 131 -12.24 -7.19 -10.22
CA GLN A 131 -11.48 -6.42 -9.22
C GLN A 131 -11.81 -6.82 -7.77
N LEU A 132 -12.62 -7.85 -7.59
CA LEU A 132 -13.13 -8.21 -6.28
C LEU A 132 -12.50 -9.51 -5.76
N TYR A 133 -12.25 -9.49 -4.45
CA TYR A 133 -12.02 -10.70 -3.67
C TYR A 133 -13.19 -10.90 -2.69
N LYS A 134 -13.76 -12.11 -2.69
CA LYS A 134 -14.88 -12.47 -1.82
C LYS A 134 -14.39 -12.72 -0.40
N LEU A 135 -14.95 -11.99 0.56
CA LEU A 135 -14.60 -12.12 1.96
C LEU A 135 -15.41 -13.23 2.64
N PRO A 136 -14.83 -13.94 3.64
CA PRO A 136 -15.59 -14.80 4.54
C PRO A 136 -16.67 -14.01 5.30
N GLU A 137 -17.76 -14.69 5.66
CA GLU A 137 -18.97 -14.09 6.25
C GLU A 137 -18.71 -13.18 7.46
N LYS A 138 -17.73 -13.52 8.31
CA LYS A 138 -17.43 -12.78 9.54
C LYS A 138 -16.10 -12.00 9.49
N PHE A 139 -15.47 -11.91 8.31
CA PHE A 139 -14.21 -11.19 8.22
C PHE A 139 -14.43 -9.68 8.30
N ASP A 140 -13.59 -8.98 9.07
CA ASP A 140 -13.74 -7.56 9.33
C ASP A 140 -13.44 -6.69 8.08
N TYR A 141 -14.32 -5.73 7.78
CA TYR A 141 -14.20 -4.85 6.62
C TYR A 141 -13.01 -3.88 6.75
N HIS A 142 -12.79 -3.34 7.95
CA HIS A 142 -11.66 -2.45 8.18
C HIS A 142 -10.31 -3.16 7.97
N SER A 143 -10.18 -4.38 8.49
CA SER A 143 -9.00 -5.22 8.24
C SER A 143 -8.82 -5.52 6.76
N SER A 144 -9.91 -5.78 6.03
CA SER A 144 -9.86 -6.05 4.59
C SER A 144 -9.37 -4.83 3.82
N ALA A 145 -9.97 -3.66 4.06
CA ALA A 145 -9.58 -2.40 3.43
C ALA A 145 -8.14 -2.01 3.81
N ALA A 146 -7.75 -2.18 5.08
CA ALA A 146 -6.38 -1.90 5.54
C ALA A 146 -5.32 -2.78 4.88
N ALA A 147 -5.69 -4.00 4.46
CA ALA A 147 -4.78 -4.91 3.77
C ALA A 147 -4.63 -4.58 2.28
N ALA A 148 -5.70 -4.24 1.60
CA ALA A 148 -5.84 -4.34 0.16
C ALA A 148 -4.64 -3.78 -0.62
N LEU A 149 -4.34 -2.49 -0.55
CA LEU A 149 -3.26 -1.89 -1.34
C LEU A 149 -1.87 -2.21 -0.78
N VAL A 150 -1.68 -2.07 0.52
CA VAL A 150 -0.32 -2.09 1.08
C VAL A 150 0.26 -3.50 1.18
N TYR A 151 -0.55 -4.53 1.43
CA TYR A 151 -0.06 -5.90 1.50
C TYR A 151 0.23 -6.47 0.10
N GLN A 152 -0.63 -6.20 -0.90
CA GLN A 152 -0.35 -6.61 -2.27
C GLN A 152 0.92 -5.93 -2.82
N THR A 153 1.10 -4.63 -2.54
CA THR A 153 2.29 -3.87 -2.95
C THR A 153 3.56 -4.44 -2.31
N ALA A 154 3.53 -4.69 -1.00
CA ALA A 154 4.67 -5.28 -0.28
C ALA A 154 4.96 -6.71 -0.75
N TRP A 155 3.93 -7.53 -0.97
CA TRP A 155 4.03 -8.90 -1.48
C TRP A 155 4.69 -8.94 -2.85
N HIS A 156 4.17 -8.18 -3.80
CA HIS A 156 4.73 -8.10 -5.14
C HIS A 156 6.18 -7.66 -5.12
N SER A 157 6.49 -6.60 -4.38
CA SER A 157 7.84 -6.07 -4.25
C SER A 157 8.81 -7.09 -3.65
N MET A 158 8.44 -7.73 -2.55
CA MET A 158 9.35 -8.60 -1.79
C MET A 158 9.42 -10.01 -2.34
N VAL A 159 8.28 -10.59 -2.72
CA VAL A 159 8.19 -12.00 -3.15
C VAL A 159 8.46 -12.14 -4.64
N LYS A 160 7.71 -11.43 -5.46
CA LYS A 160 7.76 -11.61 -6.93
C LYS A 160 8.95 -10.89 -7.56
N ARG A 161 9.19 -9.63 -7.18
CA ARG A 161 10.29 -8.83 -7.74
C ARG A 161 11.60 -9.06 -6.99
N GLY A 162 11.55 -9.01 -5.67
CA GLY A 162 12.70 -9.11 -4.79
C GLY A 162 13.17 -10.53 -4.52
N GLY A 163 12.30 -11.53 -4.65
CA GLY A 163 12.63 -12.93 -4.41
C GLY A 163 13.21 -13.19 -3.01
N VAL A 164 12.60 -12.58 -1.98
CA VAL A 164 13.03 -12.75 -0.57
C VAL A 164 12.87 -14.21 -0.16
N LYS A 165 13.89 -14.75 0.52
CA LYS A 165 13.96 -16.18 0.91
C LYS A 165 14.17 -16.35 2.41
N ALA A 166 13.80 -17.50 2.91
CA ALA A 166 14.09 -17.90 4.28
C ALA A 166 15.59 -17.81 4.59
N GLY A 167 15.92 -17.33 5.79
CA GLY A 167 17.29 -17.13 6.25
C GLY A 167 18.00 -15.86 5.75
N GLU A 168 17.39 -15.11 4.82
CA GLU A 168 17.91 -13.80 4.43
C GLU A 168 17.69 -12.75 5.54
N THR A 169 18.53 -11.73 5.58
CA THR A 169 18.35 -10.56 6.43
C THR A 169 17.78 -9.41 5.62
N VAL A 170 16.62 -8.91 6.02
CA VAL A 170 15.89 -7.81 5.36
C VAL A 170 15.90 -6.58 6.26
N ALA A 171 16.43 -5.46 5.77
CA ALA A 171 16.29 -4.17 6.44
C ALA A 171 15.12 -3.39 5.85
N ILE A 172 14.22 -2.89 6.71
CA ILE A 172 13.05 -2.10 6.32
C ILE A 172 13.23 -0.68 6.83
N ILE A 173 13.22 0.28 5.91
CA ILE A 173 13.46 1.69 6.21
C ILE A 173 12.15 2.43 6.47
N GLY A 174 11.92 2.74 7.74
CA GLY A 174 10.69 3.34 8.26
C GLY A 174 9.88 2.36 9.11
N ALA A 175 9.51 2.78 10.31
CA ALA A 175 8.86 1.91 11.31
C ALA A 175 7.32 2.00 11.32
N GLY A 176 6.68 2.92 10.59
CA GLY A 176 5.26 3.20 10.87
C GLY A 176 4.30 3.17 9.69
N GLY A 177 4.76 3.10 8.44
CA GLY A 177 3.87 3.13 7.27
C GLY A 177 3.21 1.78 6.98
N GLY A 178 2.05 1.80 6.30
CA GLY A 178 1.30 0.59 5.97
C GLY A 178 2.11 -0.43 5.16
N VAL A 179 2.82 0.00 4.09
CA VAL A 179 3.71 -0.90 3.32
C VAL A 179 4.82 -1.47 4.19
N ASN A 180 5.38 -0.68 5.11
CA ASN A 180 6.47 -1.15 5.96
C ASN A 180 5.99 -2.16 7.01
N SER A 181 4.84 -1.93 7.65
CA SER A 181 4.24 -2.90 8.59
C SER A 181 3.86 -4.22 7.89
N ALA A 182 3.36 -4.14 6.65
CA ALA A 182 3.13 -5.31 5.81
C ALA A 182 4.45 -6.02 5.47
N SER A 183 5.50 -5.26 5.09
CA SER A 183 6.81 -5.82 4.75
C SER A 183 7.46 -6.57 5.92
N ILE A 184 7.32 -6.08 7.16
CA ILE A 184 7.82 -6.77 8.37
C ILE A 184 7.16 -8.13 8.49
N GLN A 185 5.84 -8.18 8.43
CA GLN A 185 5.08 -9.43 8.58
C GLN A 185 5.36 -10.39 7.42
N ILE A 186 5.43 -9.91 6.17
CA ILE A 186 5.75 -10.73 5.00
C ILE A 186 7.16 -11.31 5.12
N ALA A 187 8.16 -10.50 5.50
CA ALA A 187 9.53 -11.00 5.71
C ALA A 187 9.56 -12.11 6.77
N LYS A 188 8.86 -11.92 7.88
CA LYS A 188 8.76 -12.96 8.93
C LYS A 188 8.02 -14.19 8.45
N TYR A 189 6.94 -14.04 7.72
CA TYR A 189 6.20 -15.17 7.12
C TYR A 189 7.09 -16.00 6.19
N LEU A 190 8.00 -15.34 5.46
CA LEU A 190 8.97 -15.99 4.56
C LEU A 190 10.17 -16.61 5.32
N GLY A 191 10.28 -16.43 6.63
CA GLY A 191 11.40 -16.96 7.44
C GLY A 191 12.67 -16.10 7.36
N ALA A 192 12.56 -14.82 7.05
CA ALA A 192 13.68 -13.87 7.03
C ALA A 192 13.94 -13.28 8.43
N HIS A 193 15.17 -12.79 8.65
CA HIS A 193 15.53 -11.93 9.78
C HIS A 193 15.24 -10.47 9.43
N VAL A 194 14.56 -9.75 10.31
CA VAL A 194 14.05 -8.40 10.04
C VAL A 194 14.75 -7.36 10.90
N ILE A 195 15.40 -6.39 10.26
CA ILE A 195 15.94 -5.18 10.88
C ILE A 195 15.04 -4.01 10.48
N VAL A 196 14.56 -3.23 11.45
CA VAL A 196 13.76 -2.03 11.19
C VAL A 196 14.55 -0.79 11.59
N VAL A 197 14.65 0.16 10.64
CA VAL A 197 15.29 1.46 10.86
C VAL A 197 14.20 2.53 10.94
N GLY A 198 14.04 3.18 12.08
CA GLY A 198 13.04 4.22 12.31
C GLY A 198 13.58 5.40 13.09
N SER A 199 12.85 6.52 13.15
CA SER A 199 13.21 7.71 13.94
C SER A 199 12.45 7.83 15.27
N ASN A 200 11.34 7.10 15.42
CA ASN A 200 10.46 7.16 16.57
C ASN A 200 10.56 5.88 17.39
N SER A 201 10.94 5.97 18.65
CA SER A 201 11.16 4.82 19.54
C SER A 201 9.87 4.01 19.78
N ASN A 202 8.71 4.69 19.91
CA ASN A 202 7.44 3.98 20.12
C ASN A 202 7.04 3.13 18.90
N LYS A 203 7.22 3.67 17.68
CA LYS A 203 6.95 2.93 16.44
C LYS A 203 7.94 1.79 16.24
N LEU A 204 9.18 1.95 16.66
CA LEU A 204 10.16 0.85 16.65
C LEU A 204 9.72 -0.27 17.60
N ALA A 205 9.28 0.04 18.82
CA ALA A 205 8.75 -0.94 19.75
C ALA A 205 7.50 -1.65 19.19
N GLN A 206 6.60 -0.92 18.52
CA GLN A 206 5.47 -1.52 17.81
C GLN A 206 5.91 -2.43 16.65
N SER A 207 7.02 -2.08 15.95
CA SER A 207 7.57 -2.95 14.89
C SER A 207 8.08 -4.27 15.43
N GLU A 208 8.63 -4.30 16.65
CA GLU A 208 9.04 -5.53 17.35
C GLU A 208 7.85 -6.46 17.58
N SER A 209 6.71 -5.92 18.03
CA SER A 209 5.50 -6.70 18.31
C SER A 209 4.92 -7.39 17.06
N ILE A 210 5.25 -6.92 15.86
CA ILE A 210 4.80 -7.51 14.59
C ILE A 210 5.90 -8.29 13.84
N GLY A 211 7.06 -8.49 14.49
CA GLY A 211 8.09 -9.42 14.03
C GLY A 211 9.45 -8.83 13.67
N ALA A 212 9.76 -7.56 13.99
CA ALA A 212 11.11 -7.06 13.82
C ALA A 212 12.06 -7.72 14.84
N ASP A 213 13.21 -8.22 14.39
CA ASP A 213 14.21 -8.88 15.26
C ASP A 213 15.21 -7.86 15.81
N ILE A 214 15.54 -6.81 15.07
CA ILE A 214 16.51 -5.77 15.46
C ILE A 214 15.91 -4.39 15.12
N LEU A 215 16.02 -3.48 16.07
CA LEU A 215 15.54 -2.12 15.95
C LEU A 215 16.71 -1.14 15.95
N ILE A 216 16.77 -0.25 14.97
CA ILE A 216 17.79 0.79 14.86
C ILE A 216 17.09 2.15 14.84
N ASN A 217 17.39 2.99 15.85
CA ASN A 217 16.86 4.33 15.93
C ASN A 217 17.81 5.33 15.24
N ARG A 218 17.45 5.74 14.02
CA ARG A 218 18.26 6.68 13.21
C ARG A 218 18.34 8.11 13.79
N SER A 219 17.51 8.45 14.77
CA SER A 219 17.66 9.72 15.48
C SER A 219 18.79 9.70 16.53
N LYS A 220 19.27 8.48 16.89
CA LYS A 220 20.40 8.26 17.78
C LYS A 220 21.63 7.77 17.03
N GLU A 221 21.43 7.08 15.92
CA GLU A 221 22.46 6.48 15.08
C GLU A 221 22.37 7.11 13.67
N GLU A 222 23.02 8.26 13.49
CA GLU A 222 22.96 9.00 12.22
C GLU A 222 23.45 8.13 11.04
N ASP A 223 24.56 7.40 11.20
CA ASP A 223 25.02 6.39 10.26
C ASP A 223 24.43 5.00 10.60
N TRP A 224 23.13 4.87 10.47
CA TRP A 224 22.41 3.62 10.72
C TRP A 224 22.88 2.46 9.79
N SER A 225 23.52 2.76 8.65
CA SER A 225 24.11 1.72 7.80
C SER A 225 25.28 1.02 8.48
N LYS A 226 26.05 1.76 9.28
CA LYS A 226 27.11 1.21 10.12
C LYS A 226 26.53 0.36 11.25
N ALA A 227 25.42 0.80 11.86
CA ALA A 227 24.73 0.01 12.88
C ALA A 227 24.25 -1.33 12.31
N ILE A 228 23.63 -1.33 11.10
CA ILE A 228 23.26 -2.57 10.38
C ILE A 228 24.50 -3.45 10.14
N PHE A 229 25.61 -2.88 9.68
CA PHE A 229 26.83 -3.62 9.41
C PHE A 229 27.39 -4.30 10.65
N ILE A 230 27.35 -3.62 11.81
CA ILE A 230 27.73 -4.20 13.10
C ILE A 230 26.78 -5.31 13.50
N ALA A 231 25.45 -5.06 13.45
CA ALA A 231 24.43 -6.03 13.82
C ALA A 231 24.47 -7.32 12.97
N THR A 232 24.93 -7.20 11.72
CA THR A 232 25.10 -8.33 10.80
C THR A 232 26.52 -8.93 10.81
N LYS A 233 27.30 -8.70 11.85
CA LYS A 233 28.69 -9.18 11.99
C LYS A 233 29.57 -8.80 10.81
N LYS A 234 29.45 -7.57 10.35
CA LYS A 234 30.18 -6.96 9.21
C LYS A 234 29.86 -7.55 7.83
N ARG A 235 28.74 -8.28 7.69
CA ARG A 235 28.30 -8.86 6.41
C ARG A 235 27.45 -7.88 5.59
N GLY A 236 26.58 -7.10 6.22
CA GLY A 236 25.51 -6.35 5.59
C GLY A 236 24.26 -7.21 5.36
N VAL A 237 23.15 -6.58 4.96
CA VAL A 237 21.87 -7.25 4.74
C VAL A 237 21.72 -7.75 3.30
N ASP A 238 20.89 -8.77 3.10
CA ASP A 238 20.59 -9.33 1.77
C ASP A 238 19.67 -8.40 0.97
N VAL A 239 18.70 -7.80 1.65
CA VAL A 239 17.66 -6.98 1.07
C VAL A 239 17.49 -5.71 1.90
N VAL A 240 17.27 -4.59 1.22
CA VAL A 240 16.72 -3.36 1.82
C VAL A 240 15.41 -3.02 1.16
N VAL A 241 14.36 -2.81 1.95
CA VAL A 241 13.09 -2.22 1.51
C VAL A 241 13.12 -0.73 1.87
N ASP A 242 13.25 0.14 0.86
CA ASP A 242 13.35 1.59 1.04
C ASP A 242 12.38 2.33 0.12
N ASN A 243 11.34 2.88 0.73
CA ASN A 243 10.28 3.66 0.07
C ASN A 243 10.39 5.14 0.42
N VAL A 244 11.55 5.60 0.90
CA VAL A 244 11.81 6.99 1.27
C VAL A 244 12.52 7.73 0.14
N GLY A 245 13.50 7.10 -0.51
CA GLY A 245 14.30 7.67 -1.57
C GLY A 245 15.56 8.36 -1.03
N THR A 246 15.44 9.43 -0.27
CA THR A 246 16.58 10.17 0.31
C THR A 246 17.47 9.33 1.22
N THR A 247 17.03 8.17 1.65
CA THR A 247 17.79 7.19 2.45
C THR A 247 18.61 6.20 1.63
N PHE A 248 18.48 6.18 0.30
CA PHE A 248 19.18 5.25 -0.60
C PHE A 248 20.70 5.22 -0.42
N PRO A 249 21.43 6.35 -0.22
CA PRO A 249 22.86 6.30 -0.01
C PRO A 249 23.26 5.38 1.16
N LEU A 250 22.58 5.46 2.28
CA LEU A 250 22.82 4.59 3.43
C LEU A 250 22.26 3.18 3.21
N SER A 251 21.15 3.04 2.51
CA SER A 251 20.58 1.75 2.12
C SER A 251 21.54 0.94 1.24
N LEU A 252 22.16 1.55 0.24
CA LEU A 252 23.17 0.89 -0.60
C LEU A 252 24.43 0.50 0.20
N ARG A 253 24.83 1.33 1.17
CA ARG A 253 25.95 1.00 2.07
C ARG A 253 25.64 -0.19 2.99
N ALA A 254 24.39 -0.31 3.45
CA ALA A 254 23.95 -1.38 4.34
C ALA A 254 23.90 -2.76 3.67
N LEU A 255 23.74 -2.81 2.34
CA LEU A 255 23.67 -4.06 1.58
C LEU A 255 25.01 -4.80 1.56
N ARG A 256 24.96 -6.13 1.63
CA ARG A 256 26.10 -7.00 1.34
C ARG A 256 26.42 -7.00 -0.17
N LYS A 257 27.54 -7.62 -0.56
CA LYS A 257 27.82 -7.91 -1.97
C LYS A 257 26.70 -8.83 -2.55
N GLY A 258 26.23 -8.48 -3.73
CA GLY A 258 25.11 -9.18 -4.39
C GLY A 258 23.76 -8.94 -3.72
N GLY A 259 23.65 -7.93 -2.84
CA GLY A 259 22.39 -7.53 -2.21
C GLY A 259 21.48 -6.74 -3.15
N ARG A 260 20.21 -6.55 -2.74
CA ARG A 260 19.21 -5.85 -3.55
C ARG A 260 18.39 -4.85 -2.74
N LEU A 261 18.12 -3.70 -3.35
CA LEU A 261 17.28 -2.66 -2.81
C LEU A 261 15.94 -2.70 -3.53
N LEU A 262 14.83 -2.77 -2.77
CA LEU A 262 13.46 -2.80 -3.26
C LEU A 262 12.79 -1.47 -2.96
N THR A 263 12.08 -0.90 -3.94
CA THR A 263 11.38 0.37 -3.78
C THR A 263 10.04 0.38 -4.51
N VAL A 264 9.03 0.95 -3.84
CA VAL A 264 7.67 1.16 -4.36
C VAL A 264 7.17 2.58 -4.14
N GLY A 265 8.05 3.49 -3.69
CA GLY A 265 7.66 4.86 -3.38
C GLY A 265 8.83 5.79 -3.06
N ASN A 266 8.50 7.05 -2.82
CA ASN A 266 9.46 8.14 -2.61
C ASN A 266 8.93 9.15 -1.55
N SER A 267 8.59 8.66 -0.36
CA SER A 267 7.98 9.50 0.68
C SER A 267 8.87 10.64 1.19
N GLY A 268 10.18 10.60 0.93
CA GLY A 268 11.12 11.65 1.31
C GLY A 268 11.30 12.70 0.21
N ALA A 269 11.78 12.31 -0.97
CA ALA A 269 11.91 13.19 -2.13
C ALA A 269 12.02 12.37 -3.43
N PRO A 270 11.57 12.93 -4.58
CA PRO A 270 11.63 12.24 -5.87
C PRO A 270 13.03 12.23 -6.49
N ARG A 271 13.93 13.10 -6.03
CA ARG A 271 15.30 13.21 -6.55
C ARG A 271 16.30 13.20 -5.41
N PHE A 272 17.38 12.43 -5.59
CA PHE A 272 18.50 12.31 -4.64
C PHE A 272 19.74 11.79 -5.36
N GLU A 273 20.91 12.03 -4.78
CA GLU A 273 22.19 11.56 -5.32
C GLU A 273 22.57 10.20 -4.72
N ILE A 274 23.15 9.35 -5.55
CA ILE A 274 23.72 8.06 -5.14
C ILE A 274 25.15 7.92 -5.64
N ASP A 275 25.99 7.27 -4.85
CA ASP A 275 27.35 6.92 -5.27
C ASP A 275 27.30 5.57 -6.04
N ASN A 276 27.44 5.68 -7.37
CA ASN A 276 27.41 4.51 -8.26
C ASN A 276 28.48 3.47 -7.94
N ARG A 277 29.57 3.85 -7.26
CA ARG A 277 30.63 2.91 -6.85
C ARG A 277 30.09 1.80 -5.94
N PHE A 278 29.09 2.09 -5.09
CA PHE A 278 28.45 1.06 -4.30
C PHE A 278 27.73 0.03 -5.15
N ILE A 279 27.10 0.46 -6.25
CA ILE A 279 26.30 -0.42 -7.10
C ILE A 279 27.20 -1.42 -7.81
N PHE A 280 28.21 -0.94 -8.59
CA PHE A 280 29.04 -1.86 -9.37
C PHE A 280 30.04 -2.65 -8.51
N ALA A 281 30.67 -2.01 -7.50
CA ALA A 281 31.66 -2.70 -6.67
C ALA A 281 31.08 -3.77 -5.75
N LYS A 282 29.81 -3.64 -5.37
CA LYS A 282 29.09 -4.64 -4.59
C LYS A 282 28.16 -5.53 -5.43
N HIS A 283 28.07 -5.34 -6.74
CA HIS A 283 27.13 -6.06 -7.63
C HIS A 283 25.68 -5.94 -7.13
N LEU A 284 25.23 -4.72 -6.80
CA LEU A 284 23.89 -4.50 -6.25
C LEU A 284 22.83 -4.44 -7.34
N SER A 285 21.60 -4.85 -7.00
CA SER A 285 20.42 -4.63 -7.79
C SER A 285 19.52 -3.59 -7.13
N ILE A 286 18.97 -2.64 -7.91
CA ILE A 286 17.92 -1.72 -7.49
C ILE A 286 16.65 -2.13 -8.27
N ILE A 287 15.60 -2.52 -7.56
CA ILE A 287 14.41 -3.11 -8.13
C ILE A 287 13.19 -2.27 -7.75
N GLY A 288 12.58 -1.65 -8.74
CA GLY A 288 11.30 -0.95 -8.59
C GLY A 288 10.12 -1.85 -8.88
N SER A 289 8.99 -1.54 -8.28
CA SER A 289 7.68 -2.11 -8.62
C SER A 289 6.55 -1.14 -8.29
N THR A 290 5.40 -1.36 -8.90
CA THR A 290 4.17 -0.60 -8.64
C THR A 290 3.05 -1.57 -8.42
N MET A 291 2.27 -1.38 -7.33
CA MET A 291 1.12 -2.22 -6.98
C MET A 291 1.46 -3.72 -7.03
N SER A 292 0.55 -4.53 -7.58
CA SER A 292 0.74 -5.96 -7.81
C SER A 292 -0.12 -6.45 -8.97
N THR A 293 0.07 -7.71 -9.36
CA THR A 293 -0.88 -8.38 -10.28
C THR A 293 -2.16 -8.79 -9.54
N ALA A 294 -3.24 -9.02 -10.29
CA ALA A 294 -4.48 -9.55 -9.72
C ALA A 294 -4.29 -10.93 -9.05
N ALA A 295 -3.33 -11.73 -9.53
CA ALA A 295 -2.97 -13.00 -8.90
C ALA A 295 -2.31 -12.79 -7.52
N ASP A 296 -1.36 -11.86 -7.42
CA ASP A 296 -0.71 -11.52 -6.15
C ASP A 296 -1.70 -10.97 -5.12
N PHE A 297 -2.66 -10.16 -5.57
CA PHE A 297 -3.71 -9.65 -4.71
C PHE A 297 -4.53 -10.78 -4.09
N ARG A 298 -4.96 -11.77 -4.90
CA ARG A 298 -5.69 -12.94 -4.38
C ARG A 298 -4.83 -13.75 -3.41
N GLU A 299 -3.59 -14.02 -3.77
CA GLU A 299 -2.65 -14.78 -2.93
C GLU A 299 -2.46 -14.12 -1.55
N VAL A 300 -2.25 -12.81 -1.51
CA VAL A 300 -2.05 -12.10 -0.24
C VAL A 300 -3.34 -11.99 0.56
N MET A 301 -4.50 -11.82 -0.07
CA MET A 301 -5.78 -11.79 0.63
C MET A 301 -6.11 -13.15 1.25
N ASP A 302 -5.75 -14.27 0.62
CA ASP A 302 -5.85 -15.61 1.23
C ASP A 302 -5.02 -15.70 2.52
N LEU A 303 -3.83 -15.10 2.55
CA LEU A 303 -3.00 -15.06 3.76
C LEU A 303 -3.60 -14.17 4.85
N VAL A 304 -4.25 -13.08 4.45
CA VAL A 304 -4.91 -12.15 5.38
C VAL A 304 -6.16 -12.80 5.99
N VAL A 305 -7.05 -13.37 5.18
CA VAL A 305 -8.31 -13.98 5.69
C VAL A 305 -8.06 -15.24 6.51
N THR A 306 -6.94 -15.94 6.26
CA THR A 306 -6.51 -17.08 7.08
C THR A 306 -5.71 -16.68 8.32
N GLY A 307 -5.49 -15.39 8.58
CA GLY A 307 -4.82 -14.86 9.76
C GLY A 307 -3.30 -15.04 9.78
N LYS A 308 -2.69 -15.45 8.67
CA LYS A 308 -1.23 -15.56 8.52
C LYS A 308 -0.56 -14.18 8.43
N LEU A 309 -1.26 -13.21 7.83
CA LEU A 309 -0.89 -11.80 7.82
C LEU A 309 -2.03 -11.02 8.49
N LYS A 310 -1.69 -10.09 9.39
CA LYS A 310 -2.66 -9.36 10.20
C LYS A 310 -2.50 -7.85 9.97
N PRO A 311 -3.41 -7.21 9.22
CA PRO A 311 -3.36 -5.78 9.00
C PRO A 311 -3.39 -5.00 10.32
N ILE A 312 -2.53 -4.00 10.44
CA ILE A 312 -2.45 -3.15 11.61
C ILE A 312 -3.27 -1.89 11.33
N ILE A 313 -4.29 -1.67 12.14
CA ILE A 313 -5.10 -0.45 12.11
C ILE A 313 -4.69 0.41 13.29
N ASP A 314 -4.26 1.63 13.01
CA ASP A 314 -3.87 2.62 14.01
C ASP A 314 -5.12 3.28 14.62
N GLU A 315 -5.99 3.80 13.74
CA GLU A 315 -7.19 4.52 14.13
C GLU A 315 -8.25 4.44 13.02
N THR A 316 -9.52 4.50 13.43
CA THR A 316 -10.66 4.58 12.52
C THR A 316 -11.36 5.92 12.71
N PHE A 317 -11.59 6.64 11.62
CA PHE A 317 -12.30 7.92 11.58
C PHE A 317 -13.65 7.73 10.87
N PRO A 318 -14.70 8.46 11.25
CA PRO A 318 -15.90 8.53 10.43
C PRO A 318 -15.58 9.21 9.08
N LEU A 319 -16.25 8.80 7.99
CA LEU A 319 -16.02 9.34 6.63
C LEU A 319 -15.96 10.88 6.59
N LYS A 320 -16.87 11.55 7.32
CA LYS A 320 -16.92 13.03 7.39
C LYS A 320 -15.63 13.68 7.92
N GLU A 321 -14.78 12.93 8.61
CA GLU A 321 -13.53 13.38 9.20
C GLU A 321 -12.30 12.98 8.36
N ALA A 322 -12.50 12.61 7.08
CA ALA A 322 -11.41 12.20 6.19
C ALA A 322 -10.28 13.25 6.07
N ALA A 323 -10.59 14.54 6.20
CA ALA A 323 -9.58 15.60 6.21
C ALA A 323 -8.62 15.46 7.40
N ALA A 324 -9.13 15.25 8.61
CA ALA A 324 -8.34 15.04 9.82
C ALA A 324 -7.53 13.74 9.74
N ALA A 325 -8.15 12.67 9.20
CA ALA A 325 -7.48 11.39 8.96
C ALA A 325 -6.29 11.53 7.98
N GLN A 326 -6.45 12.30 6.89
CA GLN A 326 -5.36 12.59 5.95
C GLN A 326 -4.25 13.44 6.57
N GLU A 327 -4.58 14.41 7.45
CA GLU A 327 -3.56 15.19 8.17
C GLU A 327 -2.74 14.31 9.11
N ARG A 328 -3.39 13.44 9.91
CA ARG A 328 -2.69 12.47 10.76
C ARG A 328 -1.74 11.60 9.97
N LEU A 329 -2.21 11.07 8.83
CA LEU A 329 -1.37 10.28 7.92
C LEU A 329 -0.19 11.10 7.36
N TRP A 330 -0.43 12.35 6.97
CA TRP A 330 0.60 13.22 6.41
C TRP A 330 1.69 13.55 7.42
N ARG A 331 1.33 13.84 8.66
CA ARG A 331 2.26 14.06 9.78
C ARG A 331 3.01 12.79 10.16
N GLY A 332 2.61 11.63 9.62
CA GLY A 332 3.24 10.35 9.92
C GLY A 332 3.06 9.93 11.37
N GLU A 333 1.95 10.26 11.99
CA GLU A 333 1.65 9.93 13.39
C GLU A 333 1.18 8.50 13.56
N ASN A 334 0.64 7.88 12.50
CA ASN A 334 0.11 6.52 12.49
C ASN A 334 1.18 5.42 12.56
N PHE A 335 0.79 4.27 13.10
CA PHE A 335 1.49 3.00 12.97
C PHE A 335 0.57 1.99 12.26
N GLY A 336 0.91 1.57 11.04
CA GLY A 336 0.01 0.79 10.18
C GLY A 336 -0.89 1.68 9.35
N LYS A 337 -2.18 1.33 9.28
CA LYS A 337 -3.19 1.97 8.43
C LYS A 337 -4.18 2.80 9.25
N ILE A 338 -4.69 3.85 8.64
CA ILE A 338 -5.87 4.58 9.12
C ILE A 338 -7.05 4.16 8.25
N THR A 339 -8.20 3.89 8.86
CA THR A 339 -9.42 3.51 8.15
C THR A 339 -10.51 4.57 8.30
N LEU A 340 -11.48 4.54 7.38
CA LEU A 340 -12.72 5.33 7.46
C LEU A 340 -13.89 4.38 7.65
N ASP A 341 -14.75 4.71 8.61
CA ASP A 341 -16.03 4.10 8.82
C ASP A 341 -17.05 4.76 7.88
N ILE A 342 -17.68 3.97 7.04
CA ILE A 342 -18.63 4.45 6.03
C ILE A 342 -20.05 4.27 6.59
N PRO A 343 -20.90 5.31 6.58
CA PRO A 343 -22.23 5.29 7.21
C PRO A 343 -23.23 4.35 6.52
#